data_b9c8f1610f7045fc4a3b8ba997950952
#
_entry.id   b9c8f1610f7045fc4a3b8ba997950952
#
_cell.length_a   1.000
_cell.length_b   1.000
_cell.length_c   1.000
_cell.angle_alpha   90.00
_cell.angle_beta   90.00
_cell.angle_gamma   90.00
#
_symmetry.space_group_name_H-M   'P 1'
#
loop_
_entity.id
_entity.type
_entity.pdbx_description
1 polymer ?
#
loop_
_entity_poly.entity_id
_entity_poly.type
_entity_poly.pdbx_seq_one_letter_code
_entity_poly.pdbx_strand_id
1 'polypeptide(L)'
;SLIHLRRIAATLSLLAPEASHVDDVLSRLPEWRDEHLRRSRVAELMSTTLLRSAGDSGVSLRPDPVAEHLVLSVFGGELDQVNSVLPGDPLNVPGINEPDASDGTIVRALMLGQQAQNLSQVITRAASQDKQSASKLAQHILKTCPHLWSSALELALAQGGPFAGALKHLIESGAELPCEEIEKSIPLGHSSLQGVALAALQRMEITSECDPAQRAYYLHKLANRLSGLGRSGEALEAAQEAVRLRRALAQGSPEAYTPDLAGSLNNLANRLSDVGRSGEALEAAQEAVELY
;
A
#
# COMPACT_ATOMS: atom_id res chain seq x y z
N SER A 1 10.08 -13.07 32.31
CA SER A 1 9.17 -12.11 32.96
C SER A 1 7.83 -12.09 32.23
N LEU A 2 6.77 -11.55 32.86
CA LEU A 2 5.45 -11.40 32.24
C LEU A 2 5.52 -10.52 30.97
N ILE A 3 6.38 -9.54 30.96
CA ILE A 3 6.62 -8.64 29.80
C ILE A 3 7.12 -9.47 28.59
N HIS A 4 8.07 -10.37 28.79
CA HIS A 4 8.58 -11.23 27.72
C HIS A 4 7.50 -12.17 27.15
N LEU A 5 6.66 -12.75 28.02
CA LEU A 5 5.56 -13.60 27.57
C LEU A 5 4.51 -12.83 26.75
N ARG A 6 4.16 -11.61 27.18
CA ARG A 6 3.27 -10.71 26.41
C ARG A 6 3.84 -10.40 25.03
N ARG A 7 5.14 -10.14 24.96
CA ARG A 7 5.84 -9.82 23.71
C ARG A 7 5.88 -11.02 22.76
N ILE A 8 6.18 -12.22 23.28
CA ILE A 8 6.09 -13.46 22.51
C ILE A 8 4.67 -13.65 21.94
N ALA A 9 3.67 -13.58 22.80
CA ALA A 9 2.28 -13.78 22.37
C ALA A 9 1.83 -12.72 21.33
N ALA A 10 2.24 -11.45 21.51
CA ALA A 10 1.97 -10.40 20.53
C ALA A 10 2.66 -10.66 19.19
N THR A 11 3.92 -11.09 19.21
CA THR A 11 4.70 -11.43 18.03
C THR A 11 4.08 -12.59 17.25
N LEU A 12 3.73 -13.69 17.94
CA LEU A 12 3.10 -14.84 17.32
C LEU A 12 1.70 -14.50 16.79
N SER A 13 0.94 -13.65 17.48
CA SER A 13 -0.37 -13.19 17.02
C SER A 13 -0.27 -12.28 15.80
N LEU A 14 0.78 -11.47 15.74
CA LEU A 14 1.01 -10.54 14.63
C LEU A 14 1.41 -11.27 13.35
N LEU A 15 2.31 -12.23 13.46
CA LEU A 15 2.87 -12.93 12.30
C LEU A 15 2.16 -14.26 11.99
N ALA A 16 1.51 -14.86 12.98
CA ALA A 16 0.82 -16.16 12.90
C ALA A 16 1.64 -17.23 12.14
N PRO A 17 2.90 -17.50 12.54
CA PRO A 17 3.75 -18.46 11.86
C PRO A 17 3.18 -19.88 11.97
N GLU A 18 3.52 -20.75 11.03
CA GLU A 18 3.31 -22.18 11.20
C GLU A 18 4.09 -22.70 12.42
N ALA A 19 3.59 -23.78 13.05
CA ALA A 19 4.17 -24.32 14.27
C ALA A 19 5.68 -24.67 14.10
N SER A 20 6.08 -25.17 12.94
CA SER A 20 7.47 -25.48 12.58
C SER A 20 8.40 -24.26 12.53
N HIS A 21 7.86 -23.04 12.38
CA HIS A 21 8.61 -21.80 12.20
C HIS A 21 8.54 -20.85 13.41
N VAL A 22 7.89 -21.26 14.49
CA VAL A 22 7.77 -20.44 15.71
C VAL A 22 9.15 -20.13 16.30
N ASP A 23 10.09 -21.07 16.29
CA ASP A 23 11.46 -20.84 16.78
C ASP A 23 12.20 -19.77 15.96
N ASP A 24 12.05 -19.78 14.63
CA ASP A 24 12.64 -18.75 13.75
C ASP A 24 12.08 -17.36 14.06
N VAL A 25 10.77 -17.24 14.22
CA VAL A 25 10.12 -15.96 14.57
C VAL A 25 10.60 -15.47 15.95
N LEU A 26 10.67 -16.36 16.94
CA LEU A 26 11.13 -16.00 18.28
C LEU A 26 12.63 -15.63 18.31
N SER A 27 13.45 -16.18 17.41
CA SER A 27 14.86 -15.82 17.30
C SER A 27 15.10 -14.37 16.89
N ARG A 28 14.10 -13.72 16.29
CA ARG A 28 14.15 -12.29 15.91
C ARG A 28 14.02 -11.35 17.11
N LEU A 29 13.46 -11.82 18.22
CA LEU A 29 13.38 -11.04 19.45
C LEU A 29 14.78 -10.95 20.10
N PRO A 30 15.29 -9.74 20.38
CA PRO A 30 16.66 -9.56 20.90
C PRO A 30 16.96 -10.37 22.16
N GLU A 31 16.00 -10.46 23.07
CA GLU A 31 16.13 -11.20 24.34
C GLU A 31 16.13 -12.72 24.20
N TRP A 32 15.80 -13.24 23.00
CA TRP A 32 15.67 -14.69 22.73
C TRP A 32 16.64 -15.17 21.65
N ARG A 33 17.40 -14.28 21.03
CA ARG A 33 18.28 -14.60 19.89
C ARG A 33 19.24 -15.75 20.18
N ASP A 34 19.89 -15.73 21.33
CA ASP A 34 20.93 -16.71 21.71
C ASP A 34 20.42 -17.86 22.59
N GLU A 35 19.11 -17.92 22.87
CA GLU A 35 18.50 -18.85 23.83
C GLU A 35 17.77 -20.00 23.14
N HIS A 36 18.39 -20.70 22.19
CA HIS A 36 17.75 -21.73 21.33
C HIS A 36 16.92 -22.77 22.11
N LEU A 37 17.48 -23.37 23.17
CA LEU A 37 16.80 -24.41 23.98
C LEU A 37 15.56 -23.87 24.70
N ARG A 38 15.61 -22.61 25.15
CA ARG A 38 14.47 -21.96 25.77
C ARG A 38 13.39 -21.59 24.75
N ARG A 39 13.77 -21.10 23.55
CA ARG A 39 12.85 -20.80 22.47
C ARG A 39 12.06 -22.03 22.05
N SER A 40 12.74 -23.14 21.79
CA SER A 40 12.11 -24.40 21.37
C SER A 40 11.11 -24.91 22.41
N ARG A 41 11.44 -24.87 23.71
CA ARG A 41 10.53 -25.25 24.79
C ARG A 41 9.32 -24.31 24.89
N VAL A 42 9.54 -22.99 24.76
CA VAL A 42 8.44 -22.00 24.81
C VAL A 42 7.58 -22.13 23.57
N ALA A 43 8.16 -22.32 22.40
CA ALA A 43 7.43 -22.56 21.16
C ALA A 43 6.50 -23.79 21.27
N GLU A 44 7.02 -24.91 21.77
CA GLU A 44 6.24 -26.11 21.99
C GLU A 44 5.09 -25.91 22.99
N LEU A 45 5.36 -25.25 24.11
CA LEU A 45 4.37 -24.97 25.15
C LEU A 45 3.27 -24.03 24.63
N MET A 46 3.63 -22.98 23.89
CA MET A 46 2.66 -22.00 23.36
C MET A 46 1.82 -22.59 22.23
N SER A 47 2.40 -23.39 21.35
CA SER A 47 1.66 -24.07 20.27
C SER A 47 0.65 -25.09 20.79
N THR A 48 0.95 -25.75 21.92
CA THR A 48 0.10 -26.83 22.47
C THR A 48 -0.93 -26.35 23.49
N THR A 49 -0.65 -25.27 24.24
CA THR A 49 -1.45 -24.89 25.41
C THR A 49 -2.14 -23.53 25.32
N LEU A 50 -1.49 -22.52 24.76
CA LEU A 50 -1.98 -21.13 24.81
C LEU A 50 -2.38 -20.58 23.44
N LEU A 51 -1.79 -21.08 22.36
CA LEU A 51 -2.03 -20.62 21.01
C LEU A 51 -2.71 -21.73 20.21
N ARG A 52 -3.75 -21.38 19.48
CA ARG A 52 -4.39 -22.28 18.53
C ARG A 52 -3.93 -21.94 17.11
N SER A 53 -3.98 -22.92 16.25
CA SER A 53 -3.79 -22.77 14.83
C SER A 53 -4.71 -21.70 14.26
N ALA A 54 -4.16 -20.73 13.57
CA ALA A 54 -4.93 -19.74 12.82
C ALA A 54 -5.24 -20.32 11.45
N GLY A 55 -6.44 -20.85 11.27
CA GLY A 55 -6.72 -21.70 10.10
C GLY A 55 -6.03 -23.05 10.26
N ASP A 56 -5.57 -23.63 9.16
CA ASP A 56 -5.01 -24.99 9.19
C ASP A 56 -3.55 -25.08 9.62
N SER A 57 -2.80 -23.96 9.69
CA SER A 57 -1.35 -24.01 9.90
C SER A 57 -0.75 -22.94 10.82
N GLY A 58 -1.35 -21.76 10.97
CA GLY A 58 -0.76 -20.65 11.73
C GLY A 58 -0.99 -20.70 13.24
N VAL A 59 -0.05 -20.20 14.04
CA VAL A 59 -0.12 -20.13 15.50
C VAL A 59 -0.39 -18.71 15.95
N SER A 60 -1.53 -18.47 16.61
CA SER A 60 -1.87 -17.17 17.16
C SER A 60 -2.71 -17.27 18.44
N LEU A 61 -2.74 -16.18 19.21
CA LEU A 61 -3.57 -16.07 20.39
C LEU A 61 -5.06 -15.98 19.98
N ARG A 62 -5.92 -16.75 20.62
CA ARG A 62 -7.37 -16.73 20.41
C ARG A 62 -8.11 -16.39 21.72
N PRO A 63 -9.22 -15.67 21.67
CA PRO A 63 -9.90 -15.07 20.51
C PRO A 63 -9.16 -13.88 19.91
N ASP A 64 -9.44 -13.57 18.65
CA ASP A 64 -8.78 -12.48 17.87
C ASP A 64 -8.80 -11.11 18.58
N PRO A 65 -9.90 -10.65 19.22
CA PRO A 65 -9.88 -9.36 19.92
C PRO A 65 -8.83 -9.25 21.03
N VAL A 66 -8.50 -10.36 21.68
CA VAL A 66 -7.44 -10.40 22.71
C VAL A 66 -6.07 -10.29 22.06
N ALA A 67 -5.85 -10.97 20.92
CA ALA A 67 -4.63 -10.87 20.14
C ALA A 67 -4.41 -9.44 19.61
N GLU A 68 -5.45 -8.83 19.07
CA GLU A 68 -5.44 -7.46 18.54
C GLU A 68 -5.09 -6.43 19.63
N HIS A 69 -5.77 -6.55 20.80
CA HIS A 69 -5.45 -5.69 21.94
C HIS A 69 -4.02 -5.87 22.42
N LEU A 70 -3.53 -7.10 22.47
CA LEU A 70 -2.17 -7.39 22.91
C LEU A 70 -1.14 -6.80 21.94
N VAL A 71 -1.35 -6.91 20.63
CA VAL A 71 -0.48 -6.31 19.60
C VAL A 71 -0.41 -4.80 19.78
N LEU A 72 -1.55 -4.12 19.91
CA LEU A 72 -1.57 -2.67 20.14
C LEU A 72 -0.94 -2.26 21.47
N SER A 73 -1.16 -3.03 22.54
CA SER A 73 -0.59 -2.71 23.86
C SER A 73 0.92 -2.91 23.93
N VAL A 74 1.48 -3.82 23.13
CA VAL A 74 2.92 -4.10 23.10
C VAL A 74 3.63 -3.21 22.08
N PHE A 75 3.09 -3.09 20.87
CA PHE A 75 3.78 -2.40 19.76
C PHE A 75 3.24 -0.99 19.46
N GLY A 76 2.01 -0.67 19.86
CA GLY A 76 1.41 0.63 19.56
C GLY A 76 2.04 1.81 20.30
N GLY A 77 2.66 1.58 21.46
CA GLY A 77 3.35 2.59 22.27
C GLY A 77 4.85 2.72 21.99
N GLU A 78 5.50 1.64 21.60
CA GLU A 78 6.94 1.53 21.36
C GLU A 78 7.21 0.94 19.98
N LEU A 79 7.04 1.76 18.96
CA LEU A 79 7.08 1.33 17.55
C LEU A 79 8.39 0.64 17.14
N ASP A 80 9.53 1.06 17.73
CA ASP A 80 10.83 0.47 17.39
C ASP A 80 10.93 -1.01 17.80
N GLN A 81 10.13 -1.45 18.76
CA GLN A 81 10.12 -2.85 19.17
C GLN A 81 9.56 -3.79 18.11
N VAL A 82 8.71 -3.30 17.22
CA VAL A 82 8.16 -4.12 16.12
C VAL A 82 9.20 -4.43 15.05
N ASN A 83 10.22 -3.58 14.89
CA ASN A 83 11.24 -3.73 13.84
C ASN A 83 11.96 -5.08 13.89
N SER A 84 12.19 -5.61 15.07
CA SER A 84 12.88 -6.90 15.26
C SER A 84 12.05 -8.11 14.79
N VAL A 85 10.73 -7.94 14.65
CA VAL A 85 9.81 -9.03 14.31
C VAL A 85 9.16 -8.88 12.93
N LEU A 86 9.45 -7.79 12.22
CA LEU A 86 8.90 -7.58 10.88
C LEU A 86 9.36 -8.68 9.90
N PRO A 87 8.47 -9.13 9.00
CA PRO A 87 8.85 -10.10 7.97
C PRO A 87 9.84 -9.47 6.99
N GLY A 88 10.80 -10.28 6.51
CA GLY A 88 11.66 -9.89 5.40
C GLY A 88 10.89 -9.79 4.08
N ASP A 89 11.54 -9.23 3.07
CA ASP A 89 11.00 -9.16 1.72
C ASP A 89 11.00 -10.55 1.08
N PRO A 90 9.84 -11.11 0.69
CA PRO A 90 9.76 -12.41 0.04
C PRO A 90 10.45 -12.43 -1.34
N LEU A 91 10.54 -11.28 -2.03
CA LEU A 91 11.21 -11.15 -3.32
C LEU A 91 12.74 -11.02 -3.20
N ASN A 92 13.24 -10.76 -2.00
CA ASN A 92 14.67 -10.62 -1.71
C ASN A 92 15.24 -11.83 -0.96
N VAL A 93 14.61 -12.99 -1.08
CA VAL A 93 15.17 -14.25 -0.58
C VAL A 93 16.27 -14.70 -1.53
N PRO A 94 17.52 -14.97 -1.03
CA PRO A 94 18.60 -15.40 -1.89
C PRO A 94 18.21 -16.62 -2.74
N GLY A 95 18.43 -16.53 -4.05
CA GLY A 95 18.11 -17.58 -5.03
C GLY A 95 16.66 -17.68 -5.46
N ILE A 96 15.74 -16.79 -5.01
CA ILE A 96 14.31 -16.86 -5.39
C ILE A 96 14.06 -16.60 -6.89
N ASN A 97 14.89 -15.77 -7.50
CA ASN A 97 14.78 -15.41 -8.93
C ASN A 97 15.63 -16.30 -9.85
N GLU A 98 16.27 -17.34 -9.32
CA GLU A 98 17.01 -18.30 -10.14
C GLU A 98 16.04 -19.28 -10.82
N PRO A 99 16.32 -19.73 -12.06
CA PRO A 99 15.42 -20.64 -12.80
C PRO A 99 15.21 -21.99 -12.10
N ASP A 100 16.12 -22.37 -11.23
CA ASP A 100 16.18 -23.62 -10.46
C ASP A 100 16.14 -23.37 -8.95
N ALA A 101 15.42 -22.34 -8.52
CA ALA A 101 15.25 -22.03 -7.11
C ALA A 101 14.85 -23.27 -6.31
N SER A 102 15.58 -23.55 -5.22
CA SER A 102 15.31 -24.73 -4.40
C SER A 102 13.95 -24.66 -3.72
N ASP A 103 13.33 -25.80 -3.44
CA ASP A 103 12.07 -25.89 -2.71
C ASP A 103 12.13 -25.13 -1.37
N GLY A 104 13.25 -25.18 -0.66
CA GLY A 104 13.46 -24.44 0.58
C GLY A 104 13.44 -22.91 0.39
N THR A 105 13.99 -22.42 -0.72
CA THR A 105 13.95 -21.00 -1.10
C THR A 105 12.52 -20.52 -1.37
N ILE A 106 11.78 -21.31 -2.13
CA ILE A 106 10.37 -21.04 -2.47
C ILE A 106 9.50 -21.05 -1.20
N VAL A 107 9.65 -22.06 -0.35
CA VAL A 107 8.92 -22.15 0.92
C VAL A 107 9.21 -20.94 1.81
N ARG A 108 10.46 -20.49 1.89
CA ARG A 108 10.83 -19.32 2.69
C ARG A 108 10.16 -18.04 2.17
N ALA A 109 10.14 -17.82 0.87
CA ALA A 109 9.46 -16.67 0.26
C ALA A 109 7.94 -16.69 0.52
N LEU A 110 7.29 -17.84 0.37
CA LEU A 110 5.87 -18.02 0.67
C LEU A 110 5.54 -17.73 2.14
N MET A 111 6.40 -18.18 3.06
CA MET A 111 6.24 -17.90 4.49
C MET A 111 6.31 -16.41 4.81
N LEU A 112 7.28 -15.71 4.24
CA LEU A 112 7.42 -14.26 4.45
C LEU A 112 6.20 -13.51 3.91
N GLY A 113 5.69 -13.91 2.75
CA GLY A 113 4.45 -13.38 2.18
C GLY A 113 3.23 -13.61 3.09
N GLN A 114 3.07 -14.82 3.64
CA GLN A 114 1.99 -15.13 4.57
C GLN A 114 2.09 -14.33 5.87
N GLN A 115 3.29 -14.16 6.41
CA GLN A 115 3.51 -13.33 7.60
C GLN A 115 3.15 -11.87 7.34
N ALA A 116 3.47 -11.34 6.15
CA ALA A 116 3.10 -9.99 5.72
C ALA A 116 1.58 -9.78 5.67
N GLN A 117 0.85 -10.75 5.12
CA GLN A 117 -0.61 -10.73 5.06
C GLN A 117 -1.24 -10.78 6.47
N ASN A 118 -0.77 -11.67 7.33
CA ASN A 118 -1.27 -11.80 8.70
C ASN A 118 -1.05 -10.52 9.51
N LEU A 119 0.14 -9.94 9.43
CA LEU A 119 0.49 -8.68 10.06
C LEU A 119 -0.48 -7.56 9.63
N SER A 120 -0.70 -7.42 8.34
CA SER A 120 -1.58 -6.41 7.80
C SER A 120 -3.04 -6.60 8.24
N GLN A 121 -3.53 -7.85 8.27
CA GLN A 121 -4.88 -8.19 8.73
C GLN A 121 -5.08 -7.88 10.22
N VAL A 122 -4.13 -8.26 11.08
CA VAL A 122 -4.24 -8.00 12.53
C VAL A 122 -4.29 -6.51 12.80
N ILE A 123 -3.45 -5.71 12.15
CA ILE A 123 -3.45 -4.25 12.34
C ILE A 123 -4.75 -3.62 11.81
N THR A 124 -5.27 -4.10 10.68
CA THR A 124 -6.55 -3.61 10.14
C THR A 124 -7.70 -3.89 11.10
N ARG A 125 -7.77 -5.09 11.68
CA ARG A 125 -8.80 -5.43 12.68
C ARG A 125 -8.60 -4.67 13.99
N ALA A 126 -7.36 -4.53 14.44
CA ALA A 126 -7.01 -3.78 15.64
C ALA A 126 -7.42 -2.30 15.58
N ALA A 127 -7.57 -1.73 14.39
CA ALA A 127 -8.05 -0.37 14.20
C ALA A 127 -9.49 -0.15 14.66
N SER A 128 -10.28 -1.21 14.82
CA SER A 128 -11.62 -1.12 15.44
C SER A 128 -11.57 -0.85 16.94
N GLN A 129 -10.48 -1.21 17.60
CA GLN A 129 -10.27 -1.00 19.04
C GLN A 129 -9.57 0.34 19.32
N ASP A 130 -8.47 0.62 18.61
CA ASP A 130 -7.73 1.89 18.69
C ASP A 130 -7.21 2.27 17.30
N LYS A 131 -7.97 3.14 16.64
CA LYS A 131 -7.66 3.63 15.29
C LYS A 131 -6.33 4.41 15.25
N GLN A 132 -6.02 5.17 16.30
CA GLN A 132 -4.84 6.03 16.32
C GLN A 132 -3.56 5.19 16.43
N SER A 133 -3.50 4.27 17.37
CA SER A 133 -2.35 3.37 17.54
C SER A 133 -2.17 2.45 16.34
N ALA A 134 -3.25 1.90 15.77
CA ALA A 134 -3.19 1.10 14.55
C ALA A 134 -2.67 1.90 13.36
N SER A 135 -3.07 3.17 13.19
CA SER A 135 -2.58 4.03 12.11
C SER A 135 -1.09 4.36 12.26
N LYS A 136 -0.63 4.67 13.47
CA LYS A 136 0.80 4.89 13.74
C LYS A 136 1.63 3.64 13.46
N LEU A 137 1.14 2.47 13.89
CA LEU A 137 1.81 1.20 13.67
C LEU A 137 1.87 0.85 12.18
N ALA A 138 0.78 1.05 11.43
CA ALA A 138 0.76 0.86 9.98
C ALA A 138 1.75 1.77 9.25
N GLN A 139 1.82 3.05 9.61
CA GLN A 139 2.79 4.00 9.05
C GLN A 139 4.22 3.58 9.35
N HIS A 140 4.52 3.22 10.59
CA HIS A 140 5.85 2.78 10.99
C HIS A 140 6.29 1.53 10.23
N ILE A 141 5.41 0.53 10.12
CA ILE A 141 5.70 -0.73 9.42
C ILE A 141 5.98 -0.49 7.94
N LEU A 142 5.12 0.25 7.25
CA LEU A 142 5.33 0.53 5.83
C LEU A 142 6.56 1.40 5.57
N LYS A 143 6.93 2.28 6.50
CA LYS A 143 8.17 3.05 6.41
C LYS A 143 9.41 2.17 6.56
N THR A 144 9.35 1.18 7.46
CA THR A 144 10.47 0.26 7.73
C THR A 144 10.56 -0.86 6.70
N CYS A 145 9.41 -1.33 6.21
CA CYS A 145 9.29 -2.42 5.24
C CYS A 145 8.44 -1.96 4.03
N PRO A 146 8.99 -1.15 3.11
CA PRO A 146 8.24 -0.64 1.95
C PRO A 146 7.66 -1.75 1.07
N HIS A 147 8.31 -2.92 0.98
CA HIS A 147 7.86 -4.07 0.21
C HIS A 147 6.47 -4.60 0.62
N LEU A 148 5.99 -4.26 1.82
CA LEU A 148 4.65 -4.65 2.27
C LEU A 148 3.52 -3.82 1.64
N TRP A 149 3.85 -2.85 0.77
CA TRP A 149 2.86 -1.96 0.14
C TRP A 149 1.74 -2.70 -0.60
N SER A 150 2.05 -3.80 -1.28
CA SER A 150 1.07 -4.57 -2.05
C SER A 150 0.03 -5.24 -1.15
N SER A 151 0.47 -5.95 -0.11
CA SER A 151 -0.43 -6.56 0.89
C SER A 151 -1.26 -5.51 1.65
N ALA A 152 -0.66 -4.36 1.96
CA ALA A 152 -1.35 -3.25 2.59
C ALA A 152 -2.40 -2.64 1.67
N LEU A 153 -2.12 -2.51 0.37
CA LEU A 153 -3.05 -2.00 -0.62
C LEU A 153 -4.22 -2.97 -0.86
N GLU A 154 -3.95 -4.27 -1.00
CA GLU A 154 -4.99 -5.30 -1.15
C GLU A 154 -5.99 -5.26 0.00
N LEU A 155 -5.51 -5.19 1.24
CA LEU A 155 -6.37 -5.09 2.42
C LEU A 155 -7.14 -3.76 2.48
N ALA A 156 -6.48 -2.67 2.13
CA ALA A 156 -7.14 -1.37 2.07
C ALA A 156 -8.21 -1.32 0.98
N LEU A 157 -8.03 -2.04 -0.14
CA LEU A 157 -9.05 -2.25 -1.17
C LEU A 157 -10.24 -3.07 -0.65
N ALA A 158 -9.96 -4.14 0.08
CA ALA A 158 -11.01 -5.05 0.56
C ALA A 158 -11.80 -4.49 1.76
N GLN A 159 -11.13 -3.80 2.69
CA GLN A 159 -11.68 -3.48 4.02
C GLN A 159 -11.50 -2.00 4.42
N GLY A 160 -10.73 -1.22 3.65
CA GLY A 160 -10.31 0.12 4.08
C GLY A 160 -9.25 0.04 5.19
N GLY A 161 -9.39 0.89 6.20
CA GLY A 161 -8.59 0.81 7.42
C GLY A 161 -7.31 1.65 7.42
N PRO A 162 -6.36 1.35 8.34
CA PRO A 162 -5.23 2.23 8.65
C PRO A 162 -4.18 2.31 7.53
N PHE A 163 -4.08 1.28 6.70
CA PHE A 163 -3.08 1.22 5.63
C PHE A 163 -3.35 2.20 4.48
N ALA A 164 -4.61 2.53 4.20
CA ALA A 164 -4.92 3.58 3.22
C ALA A 164 -4.30 4.93 3.62
N GLY A 165 -4.46 5.33 4.88
CA GLY A 165 -3.83 6.53 5.41
C GLY A 165 -2.31 6.46 5.48
N ALA A 166 -1.77 5.30 5.82
CA ALA A 166 -0.33 5.06 5.87
C ALA A 166 0.33 5.16 4.49
N LEU A 167 -0.24 4.50 3.47
CA LEU A 167 0.22 4.58 2.08
C LEU A 167 0.20 6.02 1.57
N LYS A 168 -0.92 6.73 1.76
CA LYS A 168 -1.04 8.14 1.37
C LYS A 168 0.07 8.98 2.01
N HIS A 169 0.23 8.88 3.32
CA HIS A 169 1.23 9.66 4.05
C HIS A 169 2.66 9.38 3.57
N LEU A 170 3.01 8.12 3.30
CA LEU A 170 4.33 7.75 2.80
C LEU A 170 4.59 8.29 1.39
N ILE A 171 3.61 8.22 0.50
CA ILE A 171 3.71 8.81 -0.85
C ILE A 171 3.93 10.33 -0.75
N GLU A 172 3.14 11.03 0.07
CA GLU A 172 3.24 12.47 0.29
C GLU A 172 4.57 12.88 0.94
N SER A 173 5.13 12.04 1.82
CA SER A 173 6.44 12.28 2.45
C SER A 173 7.64 11.98 1.54
N GLY A 174 7.41 11.49 0.33
CA GLY A 174 8.45 11.24 -0.66
C GLY A 174 9.11 9.86 -0.54
N ALA A 175 8.50 8.90 0.15
CA ALA A 175 9.00 7.53 0.19
C ALA A 175 9.04 6.91 -1.22
N GLU A 176 10.03 6.07 -1.46
CA GLU A 176 10.18 5.33 -2.72
C GLU A 176 9.17 4.17 -2.76
N LEU A 177 7.99 4.45 -3.29
CA LEU A 177 6.94 3.48 -3.53
C LEU A 177 6.60 3.43 -5.03
N PRO A 178 6.15 2.29 -5.56
CA PRO A 178 5.78 2.16 -6.97
C PRO A 178 4.43 2.85 -7.25
N CYS A 179 4.45 4.18 -7.29
CA CYS A 179 3.25 5.02 -7.39
C CYS A 179 2.38 4.67 -8.61
N GLU A 180 2.99 4.28 -9.73
CA GLU A 180 2.25 3.91 -10.94
C GLU A 180 1.46 2.61 -10.77
N GLU A 181 2.05 1.60 -10.12
CA GLU A 181 1.38 0.34 -9.83
C GLU A 181 0.28 0.51 -8.79
N ILE A 182 0.55 1.31 -7.76
CA ILE A 182 -0.43 1.66 -6.72
C ILE A 182 -1.63 2.35 -7.37
N GLU A 183 -1.41 3.35 -8.22
CA GLU A 183 -2.49 4.08 -8.89
C GLU A 183 -3.31 3.19 -9.81
N LYS A 184 -2.65 2.35 -10.63
CA LYS A 184 -3.33 1.41 -11.55
C LYS A 184 -4.20 0.39 -10.82
N SER A 185 -3.80 -0.01 -9.62
CA SER A 185 -4.53 -1.01 -8.82
C SER A 185 -5.79 -0.44 -8.16
N ILE A 186 -5.95 0.89 -8.09
CA ILE A 186 -7.09 1.53 -7.41
C ILE A 186 -8.17 1.90 -8.41
N PRO A 187 -9.37 1.28 -8.38
CA PRO A 187 -10.50 1.65 -9.24
C PRO A 187 -10.96 3.10 -9.05
N LEU A 188 -11.44 3.73 -10.12
CA LEU A 188 -11.91 5.13 -10.09
C LEU A 188 -13.03 5.38 -9.07
N GLY A 189 -13.90 4.41 -8.81
CA GLY A 189 -15.01 4.52 -7.87
C GLY A 189 -14.70 4.16 -6.42
N HIS A 190 -13.47 3.80 -6.08
CA HIS A 190 -13.14 3.30 -4.74
C HIS A 190 -12.95 4.42 -3.73
N SER A 191 -14.00 4.75 -2.95
CA SER A 191 -14.07 5.94 -2.10
C SER A 191 -12.91 6.07 -1.07
N SER A 192 -12.52 4.99 -0.38
CA SER A 192 -11.52 5.05 0.70
C SER A 192 -10.08 5.22 0.20
N LEU A 193 -9.77 4.87 -1.06
CA LEU A 193 -8.42 4.91 -1.61
C LEU A 193 -8.19 6.03 -2.64
N GLN A 194 -9.20 6.86 -2.93
CA GLN A 194 -9.02 7.98 -3.86
C GLN A 194 -7.89 8.92 -3.43
N GLY A 195 -7.75 9.15 -2.11
CA GLY A 195 -6.66 9.96 -1.58
C GLY A 195 -5.27 9.36 -1.83
N VAL A 196 -5.14 8.03 -1.83
CA VAL A 196 -3.89 7.33 -2.15
C VAL A 196 -3.57 7.45 -3.64
N ALA A 197 -4.56 7.19 -4.51
CA ALA A 197 -4.40 7.30 -5.95
C ALA A 197 -4.08 8.75 -6.38
N LEU A 198 -4.70 9.74 -5.73
CA LEU A 198 -4.43 11.15 -5.96
C LEU A 198 -2.99 11.51 -5.57
N ALA A 199 -2.54 11.12 -4.37
CA ALA A 199 -1.18 11.35 -3.91
C ALA A 199 -0.14 10.69 -4.85
N ALA A 200 -0.41 9.48 -5.34
CA ALA A 200 0.44 8.79 -6.29
C ALA A 200 0.56 9.55 -7.61
N LEU A 201 -0.56 10.03 -8.18
CA LEU A 201 -0.55 10.84 -9.41
C LEU A 201 0.16 12.17 -9.23
N GLN A 202 -0.06 12.87 -8.13
CA GLN A 202 0.63 14.12 -7.83
C GLN A 202 2.14 13.90 -7.70
N ARG A 203 2.55 12.82 -7.06
CA ARG A 203 3.97 12.46 -6.97
C ARG A 203 4.59 12.20 -8.34
N MET A 204 3.91 11.43 -9.20
CA MET A 204 4.36 11.13 -10.56
C MET A 204 4.38 12.38 -11.45
N GLU A 205 3.38 13.26 -11.33
CA GLU A 205 3.34 14.53 -12.06
C GLU A 205 4.55 15.40 -11.72
N ILE A 206 4.88 15.57 -10.43
CA ILE A 206 6.04 16.33 -9.97
C ILE A 206 7.35 15.70 -10.47
N THR A 207 7.50 14.38 -10.39
CA THR A 207 8.73 13.69 -10.84
C THR A 207 8.90 13.66 -12.34
N SER A 208 7.83 13.92 -13.11
CA SER A 208 7.83 13.94 -14.58
C SER A 208 7.98 15.35 -15.18
N GLU A 209 8.39 16.33 -14.39
CA GLU A 209 8.55 17.73 -14.89
C GLU A 209 9.47 17.84 -16.10
N CYS A 210 10.48 16.96 -16.22
CA CYS A 210 11.42 16.95 -17.33
C CYS A 210 10.88 16.26 -18.60
N ASP A 211 9.77 15.51 -18.52
CA ASP A 211 9.11 14.87 -19.66
C ASP A 211 7.67 15.40 -19.83
N PRO A 212 7.48 16.35 -20.77
CA PRO A 212 6.17 16.95 -21.00
C PRO A 212 5.07 15.93 -21.41
N ALA A 213 5.43 14.85 -22.10
CA ALA A 213 4.45 13.84 -22.52
C ALA A 213 3.96 13.02 -21.32
N GLN A 214 4.86 12.56 -20.48
CA GLN A 214 4.50 11.86 -19.25
C GLN A 214 3.73 12.77 -18.29
N ARG A 215 4.19 14.01 -18.13
CA ARG A 215 3.50 14.98 -17.28
C ARG A 215 2.06 15.20 -17.74
N ALA A 216 1.84 15.42 -19.04
CA ALA A 216 0.50 15.57 -19.61
C ALA A 216 -0.39 14.32 -19.39
N TYR A 217 0.20 13.13 -19.47
CA TYR A 217 -0.50 11.88 -19.17
C TYR A 217 -0.97 11.81 -17.71
N TYR A 218 -0.11 12.12 -16.75
CA TYR A 218 -0.48 12.09 -15.34
C TYR A 218 -1.48 13.19 -14.97
N LEU A 219 -1.34 14.39 -15.54
CA LEU A 219 -2.32 15.47 -15.37
C LEU A 219 -3.73 15.10 -15.91
N HIS A 220 -3.79 14.41 -17.04
CA HIS A 220 -5.05 13.89 -17.57
C HIS A 220 -5.71 12.89 -16.60
N LYS A 221 -4.95 11.95 -16.06
CA LYS A 221 -5.44 11.00 -15.04
C LYS A 221 -5.86 11.70 -13.75
N LEU A 222 -5.09 12.70 -13.32
CA LEU A 222 -5.35 13.51 -12.14
C LEU A 222 -6.69 14.26 -12.27
N ALA A 223 -6.93 14.88 -13.43
CA ALA A 223 -8.20 15.55 -13.72
C ALA A 223 -9.42 14.62 -13.57
N ASN A 224 -9.31 13.39 -14.06
CA ASN A 224 -10.36 12.39 -13.94
C ASN A 224 -10.64 12.00 -12.48
N ARG A 225 -9.60 11.78 -11.68
CA ARG A 225 -9.76 11.42 -10.27
C ARG A 225 -10.30 12.57 -9.43
N LEU A 226 -9.83 13.79 -9.68
CA LEU A 226 -10.31 15.00 -9.00
C LEU A 226 -11.78 15.25 -9.26
N SER A 227 -12.22 15.08 -10.52
CA SER A 227 -13.65 15.19 -10.88
C SER A 227 -14.50 14.14 -10.15
N GLY A 228 -14.04 12.88 -10.09
CA GLY A 228 -14.73 11.84 -9.34
C GLY A 228 -14.83 12.12 -7.83
N LEU A 229 -13.99 12.99 -7.28
CA LEU A 229 -14.04 13.49 -5.90
C LEU A 229 -14.87 14.77 -5.73
N GLY A 230 -15.47 15.30 -6.80
CA GLY A 230 -16.19 16.57 -6.78
C GLY A 230 -15.28 17.81 -6.67
N ARG A 231 -13.94 17.66 -6.83
CA ARG A 231 -12.97 18.75 -6.85
C ARG A 231 -12.86 19.37 -8.24
N SER A 232 -14.01 19.84 -8.76
CA SER A 232 -14.16 20.23 -10.18
C SER A 232 -13.23 21.37 -10.60
N GLY A 233 -12.93 22.34 -9.71
CA GLY A 233 -12.00 23.42 -10.01
C GLY A 233 -10.58 22.92 -10.29
N GLU A 234 -10.05 22.10 -9.40
CA GLU A 234 -8.72 21.52 -9.54
C GLU A 234 -8.64 20.52 -10.72
N ALA A 235 -9.73 19.79 -10.96
CA ALA A 235 -9.85 18.92 -12.12
C ALA A 235 -9.76 19.72 -13.44
N LEU A 236 -10.37 20.89 -13.50
CA LEU A 236 -10.31 21.78 -14.64
C LEU A 236 -8.89 22.32 -14.86
N GLU A 237 -8.21 22.78 -13.81
CA GLU A 237 -6.83 23.27 -13.88
C GLU A 237 -5.89 22.18 -14.41
N ALA A 238 -5.98 20.97 -13.91
CA ALA A 238 -5.18 19.84 -14.37
C ALA A 238 -5.47 19.48 -15.84
N ALA A 239 -6.74 19.52 -16.28
CA ALA A 239 -7.12 19.27 -17.67
C ALA A 239 -6.61 20.36 -18.61
N GLN A 240 -6.68 21.63 -18.22
CA GLN A 240 -6.15 22.75 -19.00
C GLN A 240 -4.64 22.63 -19.20
N GLU A 241 -3.89 22.31 -18.15
CA GLU A 241 -2.44 22.13 -18.24
C GLU A 241 -2.07 20.91 -19.10
N ALA A 242 -2.81 19.81 -19.01
CA ALA A 242 -2.62 18.66 -19.90
C ALA A 242 -2.82 19.01 -21.37
N VAL A 243 -3.85 19.79 -21.70
CA VAL A 243 -4.10 20.28 -23.07
C VAL A 243 -2.99 21.21 -23.53
N ARG A 244 -2.54 22.14 -22.68
CA ARG A 244 -1.44 23.05 -22.99
C ARG A 244 -0.15 22.30 -23.38
N LEU A 245 0.23 21.29 -22.59
CA LEU A 245 1.41 20.47 -22.86
C LEU A 245 1.26 19.66 -24.15
N ARG A 246 0.11 19.01 -24.37
CA ARG A 246 -0.14 18.21 -25.58
C ARG A 246 -0.23 19.04 -26.84
N ARG A 247 -0.76 20.28 -26.77
CA ARG A 247 -0.69 21.22 -27.91
C ARG A 247 0.74 21.53 -28.33
N ALA A 248 1.62 21.79 -27.34
CA ALA A 248 3.05 22.06 -27.64
C ALA A 248 3.72 20.83 -28.27
N LEU A 249 3.43 19.63 -27.77
CA LEU A 249 3.94 18.37 -28.32
C LEU A 249 3.43 18.10 -29.74
N ALA A 250 2.14 18.33 -30.01
CA ALA A 250 1.52 18.14 -31.32
C ALA A 250 2.03 19.14 -32.36
N GLN A 251 2.45 20.36 -31.95
CA GLN A 251 3.13 21.30 -32.86
C GLN A 251 4.51 20.78 -33.32
N GLY A 252 5.22 20.06 -32.45
CA GLY A 252 6.52 19.46 -32.78
C GLY A 252 6.44 18.14 -33.54
N SER A 253 5.44 17.31 -33.24
CA SER A 253 5.24 15.99 -33.83
C SER A 253 3.74 15.65 -33.94
N PRO A 254 3.04 16.20 -34.95
CA PRO A 254 1.59 16.06 -35.08
C PRO A 254 1.12 14.61 -35.12
N GLU A 255 1.77 13.76 -35.93
CA GLU A 255 1.38 12.35 -36.10
C GLU A 255 1.42 11.56 -34.77
N ALA A 256 2.37 11.91 -33.88
CA ALA A 256 2.54 11.21 -32.60
C ALA A 256 1.55 11.68 -31.52
N TYR A 257 1.20 12.98 -31.49
CA TYR A 257 0.52 13.57 -30.33
C TYR A 257 -0.88 14.14 -30.63
N THR A 258 -1.33 14.18 -31.89
CA THR A 258 -2.69 14.66 -32.23
C THR A 258 -3.79 13.79 -31.60
N PRO A 259 -3.71 12.44 -31.60
CA PRO A 259 -4.71 11.61 -30.91
C PRO A 259 -4.77 11.88 -29.40
N ASP A 260 -3.63 12.09 -28.79
CA ASP A 260 -3.53 12.38 -27.36
C ASP A 260 -4.09 13.79 -27.04
N LEU A 261 -3.85 14.78 -27.92
CA LEU A 261 -4.43 16.11 -27.78
C LEU A 261 -5.95 16.05 -27.90
N ALA A 262 -6.51 15.34 -28.88
CA ALA A 262 -7.94 15.14 -29.02
C ALA A 262 -8.57 14.51 -27.75
N GLY A 263 -7.93 13.48 -27.21
CA GLY A 263 -8.35 12.85 -25.94
C GLY A 263 -8.30 13.82 -24.75
N SER A 264 -7.30 14.73 -24.68
CA SER A 264 -7.24 15.74 -23.63
C SER A 264 -8.28 16.82 -23.77
N LEU A 265 -8.56 17.26 -25.01
CA LEU A 265 -9.63 18.24 -25.29
C LEU A 265 -11.01 17.71 -24.92
N ASN A 266 -11.29 16.46 -25.23
CA ASN A 266 -12.52 15.81 -24.80
C ASN A 266 -12.64 15.74 -23.26
N ASN A 267 -11.54 15.43 -22.57
CA ASN A 267 -11.52 15.47 -21.11
C ASN A 267 -11.73 16.89 -20.57
N LEU A 268 -11.10 17.91 -21.18
CA LEU A 268 -11.28 19.31 -20.82
C LEU A 268 -12.75 19.75 -21.02
N ALA A 269 -13.39 19.35 -22.12
CA ALA A 269 -14.80 19.61 -22.35
C ALA A 269 -15.70 19.10 -21.23
N ASN A 270 -15.44 17.87 -20.76
CA ASN A 270 -16.15 17.30 -19.62
C ASN A 270 -15.92 18.13 -18.34
N ARG A 271 -14.67 18.54 -18.04
CA ARG A 271 -14.36 19.36 -16.85
C ARG A 271 -14.98 20.74 -16.92
N LEU A 272 -15.01 21.37 -18.10
CA LEU A 272 -15.71 22.64 -18.30
C LEU A 272 -17.20 22.51 -18.07
N SER A 273 -17.80 21.42 -18.55
CA SER A 273 -19.21 21.10 -18.27
C SER A 273 -19.53 20.92 -16.80
N ASP A 274 -18.62 20.22 -16.06
CA ASP A 274 -18.74 19.97 -14.61
C ASP A 274 -18.78 21.28 -13.79
N VAL A 275 -18.18 22.36 -14.30
CA VAL A 275 -18.21 23.71 -13.68
C VAL A 275 -19.22 24.67 -14.33
N GLY A 276 -20.06 24.19 -15.22
CA GLY A 276 -21.14 25.00 -15.85
C GLY A 276 -20.67 25.91 -16.99
N ARG A 277 -19.41 25.76 -17.50
CA ARG A 277 -18.86 26.55 -18.62
C ARG A 277 -19.19 25.90 -19.98
N SER A 278 -20.51 25.73 -20.26
CA SER A 278 -21.00 24.93 -21.39
C SER A 278 -20.59 25.46 -22.78
N GLY A 279 -20.42 26.77 -22.96
CA GLY A 279 -19.94 27.36 -24.22
C GLY A 279 -18.54 26.91 -24.56
N GLU A 280 -17.61 27.04 -23.59
CA GLU A 280 -16.21 26.62 -23.74
C GLU A 280 -16.08 25.09 -23.81
N ALA A 281 -16.96 24.36 -23.13
CA ALA A 281 -17.04 22.91 -23.26
C ALA A 281 -17.36 22.48 -24.69
N LEU A 282 -18.29 23.16 -25.33
CA LEU A 282 -18.66 22.89 -26.74
C LEU A 282 -17.49 23.20 -27.69
N GLU A 283 -16.80 24.32 -27.50
CA GLU A 283 -15.63 24.69 -28.31
C GLU A 283 -14.52 23.64 -28.19
N ALA A 284 -14.18 23.20 -26.96
CA ALA A 284 -13.18 22.16 -26.72
C ALA A 284 -13.58 20.81 -27.33
N ALA A 285 -14.86 20.44 -27.25
CA ALA A 285 -15.35 19.22 -27.87
C ALA A 285 -15.34 19.28 -29.42
N GLN A 286 -15.64 20.41 -30.00
CA GLN A 286 -15.56 20.64 -31.46
C GLN A 286 -14.12 20.54 -31.94
N GLU A 287 -13.19 21.22 -31.27
CA GLU A 287 -11.76 21.10 -31.56
C GLU A 287 -11.27 19.63 -31.48
N ALA A 288 -11.72 18.89 -30.47
CA ALA A 288 -11.37 17.45 -30.34
C ALA A 288 -11.84 16.66 -31.56
N VAL A 289 -13.05 16.89 -32.04
CA VAL A 289 -13.61 16.20 -33.21
C VAL A 289 -12.85 16.52 -34.49
N GLU A 290 -12.39 17.77 -34.66
CA GLU A 290 -11.60 18.18 -35.84
C GLU A 290 -10.24 17.53 -35.93
N LEU A 291 -9.70 17.02 -34.81
CA LEU A 291 -8.42 16.35 -34.74
C LEU A 291 -8.49 14.83 -34.97
N TYR A 292 -9.69 14.25 -34.98
CA TYR A 292 -9.90 12.84 -35.29
C TYR A 292 -10.07 12.60 -36.78
#